data_c9588819a7a742fd0b86979da7e3a387
#
_entry.id   c9588819a7a742fd0b86979da7e3a387
#
_cell.length_a   1.000
_cell.length_b   1.000
_cell.length_c   1.000
_cell.angle_alpha   90.00
_cell.angle_beta   90.00
_cell.angle_gamma   90.00
#
_symmetry.space_group_name_H-M   'P 1'
#
loop_
_entity.id
_entity.type
_entity.pdbx_description
1 polymer ?
#
loop_
_entity_poly.entity_id
_entity_poly.type
_entity_poly.pdbx_seq_one_letter_code
_entity_poly.pdbx_strand_id
1 'polypeptide(L)'
;MAVVQRNLEGVSRRSLLSVGLAGGFVLAFRLPVRAFNEPVQPPDETAGKFAPNAFIRIDPSGKITLVMPQVEMGQGVYTSISMILAEELDADFSQLTLEHAPPSDKLYGNPLFGIQATGNSNSVRAWWKPLRTATAGARAMLVQAAARQWQVDPAGCATANSEVIHNASGRRLSYGALALAASSEVPPKDVPLKDPGDFVLIGKPLKRLDTPDKVNGKAVYGIDAFLPDMKFATLRKCPVFGGKVAKVDDSAARKIPGVRKIVVLDDLVAVVGDHMWAAKKGVDALVVEWDEGPNARVSSKDIWNDLRAASEKDGAVAKSVGDIKKGLATGDRLEAAYELPFLAHATMEPVNATVHLKPDSCEVWTGTQIMTRVQSEAAKAAGLPVEKVTVNQHLLGGGFGRKLEPDMVVAAVRIAKQVDGP
;
A
#
# COMPACT_ATOMS: atom_id res chain seq x y z
N MET A 1 11.86 -3.97 -22.74
CA MET A 1 11.12 -5.26 -22.76
C MET A 1 9.66 -4.95 -22.52
N ALA A 2 8.81 -5.36 -23.44
CA ALA A 2 7.40 -4.96 -23.47
C ALA A 2 6.63 -5.58 -22.30
N VAL A 3 6.00 -4.72 -21.50
CA VAL A 3 4.96 -5.13 -20.55
C VAL A 3 3.74 -5.51 -21.39
N VAL A 4 3.42 -6.78 -21.42
CA VAL A 4 2.19 -7.27 -22.06
C VAL A 4 1.01 -6.86 -21.17
N GLN A 5 0.36 -5.75 -21.52
CA GLN A 5 -0.97 -5.44 -21.03
C GLN A 5 -1.95 -6.47 -21.59
N ARG A 6 -2.47 -7.37 -20.77
CA ARG A 6 -3.69 -8.09 -21.08
C ARG A 6 -4.86 -7.26 -20.56
N ASN A 7 -5.61 -6.70 -21.47
CA ASN A 7 -6.94 -6.15 -21.22
C ASN A 7 -7.82 -7.22 -20.58
N LEU A 8 -8.26 -6.98 -19.37
CA LEU A 8 -9.25 -7.79 -18.67
C LEU A 8 -10.66 -7.20 -18.93
N GLU A 9 -11.05 -7.10 -20.20
CA GLU A 9 -12.45 -6.88 -20.52
C GLU A 9 -13.19 -8.22 -20.45
N GLY A 10 -14.19 -8.31 -19.57
CA GLY A 10 -15.18 -9.36 -19.60
C GLY A 10 -14.80 -10.70 -18.93
N VAL A 11 -13.88 -10.72 -17.98
CA VAL A 11 -13.55 -11.97 -17.26
C VAL A 11 -14.68 -12.35 -16.31
N SER A 12 -15.49 -13.34 -16.70
CA SER A 12 -16.49 -13.93 -15.80
C SER A 12 -15.82 -14.63 -14.62
N ARG A 13 -16.53 -14.75 -13.49
CA ARG A 13 -16.06 -15.49 -12.30
C ARG A 13 -15.58 -16.92 -12.64
N ARG A 14 -16.12 -17.52 -13.69
CA ARG A 14 -15.71 -18.83 -14.23
C ARG A 14 -14.38 -18.76 -14.97
N SER A 15 -14.08 -17.69 -15.67
CA SER A 15 -12.80 -17.50 -16.36
C SER A 15 -11.64 -17.22 -15.39
N LEU A 16 -11.91 -16.58 -14.24
CA LEU A 16 -10.92 -16.44 -13.18
C LEU A 16 -10.59 -17.79 -12.55
N LEU A 17 -11.57 -18.67 -12.41
CA LEU A 17 -11.37 -20.03 -11.93
C LEU A 17 -10.61 -20.91 -12.96
N SER A 18 -10.82 -20.70 -14.26
CA SER A 18 -10.10 -21.45 -15.29
C SER A 18 -8.65 -21.01 -15.48
N VAL A 19 -8.31 -19.75 -15.18
CA VAL A 19 -6.93 -19.27 -15.12
C VAL A 19 -6.21 -19.81 -13.86
N GLY A 20 -6.93 -20.00 -12.76
CA GLY A 20 -6.43 -20.69 -11.56
C GLY A 20 -6.18 -22.19 -11.80
N LEU A 21 -6.93 -22.83 -12.71
CA LEU A 21 -6.77 -24.21 -13.12
C LEU A 21 -5.59 -24.45 -14.08
N ALA A 22 -5.04 -23.38 -14.67
CA ALA A 22 -3.83 -23.48 -15.50
C ALA A 22 -2.53 -23.60 -14.68
N GLY A 23 -2.63 -23.94 -13.41
CA GLY A 23 -1.55 -24.47 -12.62
C GLY A 23 -0.92 -23.56 -11.58
N GLY A 24 -1.67 -22.79 -10.84
CA GLY A 24 -1.15 -22.02 -9.71
C GLY A 24 -1.85 -22.37 -8.39
N PHE A 25 -1.11 -22.39 -7.30
CA PHE A 25 -1.61 -22.57 -5.95
C PHE A 25 -1.92 -21.20 -5.33
N VAL A 26 -3.20 -20.94 -5.08
CA VAL A 26 -3.66 -19.69 -4.45
C VAL A 26 -4.29 -20.01 -3.10
N LEU A 27 -3.67 -19.55 -2.03
CA LEU A 27 -4.18 -19.68 -0.68
C LEU A 27 -5.03 -18.49 -0.26
N ALA A 28 -6.30 -18.77 0.01
CA ALA A 28 -7.23 -17.81 0.53
C ALA A 28 -7.44 -18.02 2.03
N PHE A 29 -6.99 -17.09 2.86
CA PHE A 29 -7.27 -17.11 4.30
C PHE A 29 -8.16 -15.95 4.71
N ARG A 30 -9.23 -16.25 5.46
CA ARG A 30 -9.90 -15.28 6.32
C ARG A 30 -9.08 -15.13 7.59
N LEU A 31 -8.34 -14.04 7.73
CA LEU A 31 -7.82 -13.65 9.03
C LEU A 31 -8.97 -13.11 9.89
N PRO A 32 -9.18 -13.61 11.12
CA PRO A 32 -10.14 -13.01 12.02
C PRO A 32 -9.62 -11.65 12.47
N VAL A 33 -10.03 -10.59 11.78
CA VAL A 33 -9.87 -9.22 12.29
C VAL A 33 -10.91 -9.04 13.38
N ARG A 34 -10.53 -9.19 14.63
CA ARG A 34 -11.32 -8.70 15.76
C ARG A 34 -11.21 -7.19 15.76
N ALA A 35 -12.19 -6.52 15.16
CA ALA A 35 -12.45 -5.11 15.44
C ALA A 35 -12.82 -4.97 16.92
N PHE A 36 -12.31 -3.93 17.55
CA PHE A 36 -12.67 -3.59 18.93
C PHE A 36 -14.17 -3.25 19.00
N ASN A 37 -14.91 -4.03 19.79
CA ASN A 37 -16.22 -3.74 20.39
C ASN A 37 -17.37 -3.25 19.50
N GLU A 38 -17.70 -3.94 18.40
CA GLU A 38 -19.07 -3.98 17.89
C GLU A 38 -19.44 -5.40 17.44
N PRO A 39 -20.67 -5.86 17.62
CA PRO A 39 -21.09 -7.19 17.16
C PRO A 39 -21.07 -7.21 15.63
N VAL A 40 -20.09 -7.89 15.08
CA VAL A 40 -20.02 -8.14 13.64
C VAL A 40 -21.20 -9.03 13.27
N GLN A 41 -22.10 -8.53 12.44
CA GLN A 41 -23.10 -9.39 11.79
C GLN A 41 -22.39 -10.51 11.02
N PRO A 42 -22.89 -11.75 11.08
CA PRO A 42 -22.29 -12.84 10.32
C PRO A 42 -22.29 -12.48 8.82
N PRO A 43 -21.20 -12.74 8.10
CA PRO A 43 -21.14 -12.47 6.67
C PRO A 43 -22.21 -13.31 5.96
N ASP A 44 -22.90 -12.68 5.00
CA ASP A 44 -23.82 -13.33 4.10
C ASP A 44 -23.18 -14.59 3.51
N GLU A 45 -23.78 -15.76 3.74
CA GLU A 45 -23.28 -17.06 3.28
C GLU A 45 -23.19 -17.17 1.75
N THR A 46 -23.82 -16.28 1.02
CA THR A 46 -23.75 -16.19 -0.44
C THR A 46 -22.50 -15.47 -0.95
N ALA A 47 -21.82 -14.69 -0.12
CA ALA A 47 -20.54 -14.02 -0.42
C ALA A 47 -19.31 -14.93 -0.19
N GLY A 48 -19.50 -16.16 0.23
CA GLY A 48 -18.45 -17.10 0.66
C GLY A 48 -17.67 -17.82 -0.44
N LYS A 49 -17.86 -17.53 -1.70
CA LYS A 49 -17.11 -18.17 -2.78
C LYS A 49 -15.99 -17.24 -3.30
N PHE A 50 -14.80 -17.45 -2.76
CA PHE A 50 -13.51 -17.06 -3.33
C PHE A 50 -13.32 -15.58 -3.65
N ALA A 51 -13.01 -14.79 -2.64
CA ALA A 51 -12.07 -13.71 -2.83
C ALA A 51 -10.67 -14.29 -2.70
N PRO A 52 -9.74 -14.05 -3.64
CA PRO A 52 -8.34 -14.48 -3.49
C PRO A 52 -7.71 -13.67 -2.33
N ASN A 53 -7.76 -14.25 -1.14
CA ASN A 53 -7.11 -13.70 0.05
C ASN A 53 -5.64 -14.12 0.08
N ALA A 54 -5.01 -14.23 -1.09
CA ALA A 54 -3.72 -14.84 -1.16
C ALA A 54 -2.62 -13.83 -0.90
N PHE A 55 -2.01 -13.94 0.27
CA PHE A 55 -0.68 -13.36 0.48
C PHE A 55 0.39 -14.17 -0.24
N ILE A 56 0.06 -15.40 -0.67
CA ILE A 56 0.99 -16.33 -1.28
C ILE A 56 0.37 -16.93 -2.53
N ARG A 57 1.15 -16.98 -3.58
CA ARG A 57 0.82 -17.65 -4.83
C ARG A 57 2.03 -18.47 -5.28
N ILE A 58 1.83 -19.76 -5.52
CA ILE A 58 2.86 -20.67 -6.00
C ILE A 58 2.39 -21.23 -7.33
N ASP A 59 3.18 -21.06 -8.38
CA ASP A 59 2.87 -21.60 -9.70
C ASP A 59 3.59 -22.95 -9.94
N PRO A 60 3.23 -23.71 -10.99
CA PRO A 60 3.85 -25.01 -11.29
C PRO A 60 5.35 -24.94 -11.59
N SER A 61 5.88 -23.79 -11.97
CA SER A 61 7.32 -23.61 -12.18
C SER A 61 8.10 -23.51 -10.85
N GLY A 62 7.39 -23.42 -9.71
CA GLY A 62 7.97 -23.22 -8.39
C GLY A 62 8.17 -21.75 -8.00
N LYS A 63 7.77 -20.80 -8.85
CA LYS A 63 7.82 -19.37 -8.52
C LYS A 63 6.84 -19.06 -7.40
N ILE A 64 7.34 -18.46 -6.32
CA ILE A 64 6.56 -18.05 -5.15
C ILE A 64 6.37 -16.54 -5.22
N THR A 65 5.12 -16.10 -5.36
CA THR A 65 4.76 -14.67 -5.34
C THR A 65 4.14 -14.32 -4.00
N LEU A 66 4.70 -13.31 -3.33
CA LEU A 66 4.17 -12.74 -2.11
C LEU A 66 3.41 -11.47 -2.43
N VAL A 67 2.13 -11.44 -2.06
CA VAL A 67 1.28 -10.25 -2.21
C VAL A 67 1.45 -9.40 -0.96
N MET A 68 2.05 -8.23 -1.12
CA MET A 68 2.50 -7.36 -0.04
C MET A 68 1.38 -6.43 0.43
N PRO A 69 0.87 -6.61 1.67
CA PRO A 69 -0.19 -5.76 2.21
C PRO A 69 0.31 -4.39 2.67
N GLN A 70 1.63 -4.19 2.69
CA GLN A 70 2.31 -2.97 3.11
C GLN A 70 3.22 -2.46 2.00
N VAL A 71 3.39 -1.15 1.91
CA VAL A 71 4.18 -0.54 0.84
C VAL A 71 5.60 -0.21 1.28
N GLU A 72 6.56 -0.34 0.35
CA GLU A 72 7.96 0.00 0.54
C GLU A 72 8.19 1.48 0.24
N MET A 73 8.76 2.20 1.20
CA MET A 73 9.13 3.61 1.09
C MET A 73 10.55 3.90 1.61
N GLY A 74 11.40 2.87 1.65
CA GLY A 74 12.77 2.93 2.12
C GLY A 74 13.02 2.22 3.45
N GLN A 75 11.96 1.84 4.19
CA GLN A 75 12.06 1.24 5.52
C GLN A 75 12.38 -0.27 5.53
N GLY A 76 12.41 -0.94 4.37
CA GLY A 76 12.79 -2.36 4.26
C GLY A 76 11.67 -3.35 4.51
N VAL A 77 10.41 -2.90 4.46
CA VAL A 77 9.24 -3.76 4.74
C VAL A 77 9.10 -4.91 3.75
N TYR A 78 9.51 -4.73 2.50
CA TYR A 78 9.50 -5.79 1.51
C TYR A 78 10.38 -6.97 1.91
N THR A 79 11.55 -6.71 2.46
CA THR A 79 12.45 -7.76 2.94
C THR A 79 11.93 -8.35 4.25
N SER A 80 11.56 -7.54 5.23
CA SER A 80 11.15 -8.03 6.55
C SER A 80 9.86 -8.85 6.53
N ILE A 81 8.84 -8.44 5.77
CA ILE A 81 7.61 -9.23 5.61
C ILE A 81 7.88 -10.51 4.81
N SER A 82 8.72 -10.44 3.78
CA SER A 82 9.13 -11.63 3.02
C SER A 82 9.88 -12.63 3.89
N MET A 83 10.72 -12.17 4.82
CA MET A 83 11.36 -13.06 5.80
C MET A 83 10.33 -13.78 6.67
N ILE A 84 9.29 -13.12 7.14
CA ILE A 84 8.23 -13.71 7.95
C ILE A 84 7.49 -14.81 7.17
N LEU A 85 7.14 -14.51 5.92
CA LEU A 85 6.43 -15.45 5.05
C LEU A 85 7.31 -16.64 4.66
N ALA A 86 8.54 -16.38 4.22
CA ALA A 86 9.47 -17.43 3.81
C ALA A 86 9.87 -18.34 4.97
N GLU A 87 10.03 -17.80 6.17
CA GLU A 87 10.35 -18.58 7.37
C GLU A 87 9.29 -19.63 7.65
N GLU A 88 8.02 -19.26 7.72
CA GLU A 88 6.94 -20.22 8.01
C GLU A 88 6.65 -21.17 6.84
N LEU A 89 6.98 -20.76 5.61
CA LEU A 89 6.79 -21.58 4.42
C LEU A 89 7.94 -22.55 4.18
N ASP A 90 9.08 -22.39 4.84
CA ASP A 90 10.35 -23.04 4.48
C ASP A 90 10.75 -22.79 3.03
N ALA A 91 10.45 -21.59 2.52
CA ALA A 91 10.73 -21.25 1.14
C ALA A 91 12.17 -20.81 0.93
N ASP A 92 12.70 -21.11 -0.26
CA ASP A 92 13.95 -20.51 -0.71
C ASP A 92 13.76 -19.01 -0.92
N PHE A 93 14.38 -18.19 -0.08
CA PHE A 93 14.26 -16.75 -0.08
C PHE A 93 14.69 -16.10 -1.40
N SER A 94 15.59 -16.74 -2.15
CA SER A 94 16.06 -16.24 -3.44
C SER A 94 15.04 -16.39 -4.58
N GLN A 95 14.04 -17.26 -4.42
CA GLN A 95 13.00 -17.53 -5.42
C GLN A 95 11.73 -16.68 -5.25
N LEU A 96 11.72 -15.79 -4.25
CA LEU A 96 10.56 -14.97 -3.96
C LEU A 96 10.39 -13.84 -4.99
N THR A 97 9.15 -13.61 -5.36
CA THR A 97 8.72 -12.46 -6.16
C THR A 97 7.69 -11.67 -5.36
N LEU A 98 7.77 -10.35 -5.42
CA LEU A 98 6.88 -9.45 -4.71
C LEU A 98 5.88 -8.81 -5.66
N GLU A 99 4.64 -8.67 -5.19
CA GLU A 99 3.56 -7.98 -5.88
C GLU A 99 2.82 -7.10 -4.89
N HIS A 100 2.46 -5.89 -5.29
CA HIS A 100 1.64 -5.02 -4.44
C HIS A 100 0.23 -5.58 -4.30
N ALA A 101 -0.31 -5.57 -3.08
CA ALA A 101 -1.71 -5.90 -2.87
C ALA A 101 -2.61 -4.86 -3.55
N PRO A 102 -3.68 -5.28 -4.24
CA PRO A 102 -4.67 -4.33 -4.76
C PRO A 102 -5.46 -3.66 -3.61
N PRO A 103 -6.14 -2.53 -3.88
CA PRO A 103 -6.94 -1.86 -2.86
C PRO A 103 -8.04 -2.77 -2.29
N SER A 104 -7.93 -3.12 -1.02
CA SER A 104 -8.96 -3.86 -0.28
C SER A 104 -8.71 -3.83 1.22
N ASP A 105 -9.47 -3.03 1.95
CA ASP A 105 -9.40 -3.01 3.42
C ASP A 105 -9.81 -4.37 4.02
N LYS A 106 -10.75 -5.06 3.39
CA LYS A 106 -11.23 -6.36 3.84
C LYS A 106 -10.14 -7.44 3.81
N LEU A 107 -9.25 -7.40 2.81
CA LEU A 107 -8.23 -8.43 2.56
C LEU A 107 -6.87 -8.03 3.10
N TYR A 108 -6.50 -6.77 2.94
CA TYR A 108 -5.16 -6.25 3.19
C TYR A 108 -5.15 -5.10 4.20
N GLY A 109 -6.30 -4.86 4.86
CA GLY A 109 -6.38 -3.88 5.95
C GLY A 109 -5.40 -4.20 7.06
N ASN A 110 -4.62 -3.21 7.46
CA ASN A 110 -3.67 -3.35 8.56
C ASN A 110 -4.43 -3.75 9.85
N PRO A 111 -4.10 -4.86 10.51
CA PRO A 111 -4.86 -5.35 11.66
C PRO A 111 -5.00 -4.36 12.83
N LEU A 112 -4.14 -3.34 12.91
CA LEU A 112 -4.20 -2.31 13.95
C LEU A 112 -5.00 -1.06 13.52
N PHE A 113 -5.18 -0.84 12.20
CA PHE A 113 -5.89 0.32 11.68
C PHE A 113 -7.27 -0.01 11.13
N GLY A 114 -7.51 -1.26 10.73
CA GLY A 114 -8.72 -1.66 10.00
C GLY A 114 -8.77 -1.20 8.54
N ILE A 115 -7.75 -0.49 8.05
CA ILE A 115 -7.63 0.02 6.68
C ILE A 115 -6.27 -0.38 6.07
N GLN A 116 -6.20 -0.45 4.76
CA GLN A 116 -4.96 -0.75 4.03
C GLN A 116 -4.04 0.48 4.02
N ALA A 117 -3.28 0.63 5.10
CA ALA A 117 -2.37 1.75 5.29
C ALA A 117 -1.02 1.29 5.86
N THR A 118 0.05 1.96 5.43
CA THR A 118 1.41 1.76 5.93
C THR A 118 1.87 3.00 6.68
N GLY A 119 2.05 2.87 7.99
CA GLY A 119 2.45 3.98 8.84
C GLY A 119 2.62 3.57 10.30
N ASN A 120 2.95 4.54 11.15
CA ASN A 120 3.07 4.38 12.60
C ASN A 120 4.01 3.23 13.04
N SER A 121 5.01 2.90 12.21
CA SER A 121 6.01 1.85 12.48
C SER A 121 5.42 0.50 12.91
N ASN A 122 4.26 0.14 12.38
CA ASN A 122 3.52 -1.03 12.83
C ASN A 122 3.48 -2.21 11.84
N SER A 123 4.04 -2.08 10.65
CA SER A 123 3.93 -3.08 9.58
C SER A 123 4.32 -4.49 10.04
N VAL A 124 5.51 -4.66 10.61
CA VAL A 124 5.95 -5.98 11.11
C VAL A 124 5.09 -6.43 12.30
N ARG A 125 4.85 -5.55 13.28
CA ARG A 125 4.09 -5.87 14.50
C ARG A 125 2.65 -6.28 14.20
N ALA A 126 1.97 -5.55 13.30
CA ALA A 126 0.59 -5.82 12.94
C ALA A 126 0.45 -7.16 12.19
N TRP A 127 1.39 -7.45 11.30
CA TRP A 127 1.33 -8.58 10.41
C TRP A 127 2.09 -9.82 10.89
N TRP A 128 2.81 -9.74 12.01
CA TRP A 128 3.61 -10.84 12.57
C TRP A 128 2.82 -12.14 12.70
N LYS A 129 1.78 -12.15 13.52
CA LYS A 129 0.98 -13.36 13.74
C LYS A 129 0.09 -13.69 12.54
N PRO A 130 -0.64 -12.74 11.93
CA PRO A 130 -1.51 -13.02 10.79
C PRO A 130 -0.78 -13.68 9.62
N LEU A 131 0.37 -13.15 9.21
CA LEU A 131 1.11 -13.72 8.07
C LEU A 131 1.74 -15.08 8.40
N ARG A 132 2.29 -15.24 9.59
CA ARG A 132 2.80 -16.53 10.06
C ARG A 132 1.70 -17.60 10.03
N THR A 133 0.51 -17.30 10.57
CA THR A 133 -0.62 -18.22 10.56
C THR A 133 -1.06 -18.58 9.13
N ALA A 134 -1.20 -17.59 8.26
CA ALA A 134 -1.57 -17.80 6.87
C ALA A 134 -0.56 -18.71 6.14
N THR A 135 0.73 -18.48 6.39
CA THR A 135 1.82 -19.20 5.74
C THR A 135 2.00 -20.61 6.28
N ALA A 136 1.89 -20.78 7.61
CA ALA A 136 1.93 -22.11 8.22
C ALA A 136 0.78 -23.01 7.70
N GLY A 137 -0.42 -22.44 7.52
CA GLY A 137 -1.53 -23.13 6.87
C GLY A 137 -1.20 -23.55 5.42
N ALA A 138 -0.57 -22.67 4.64
CA ALA A 138 -0.09 -22.98 3.30
C ALA A 138 0.88 -24.16 3.29
N ARG A 139 1.87 -24.12 4.16
CA ARG A 139 2.83 -25.21 4.32
C ARG A 139 2.15 -26.52 4.67
N ALA A 140 1.20 -26.50 5.60
CA ALA A 140 0.46 -27.71 5.98
C ALA A 140 -0.33 -28.31 4.80
N MET A 141 -0.94 -27.48 3.95
CA MET A 141 -1.64 -27.96 2.75
C MET A 141 -0.68 -28.60 1.74
N LEU A 142 0.50 -28.04 1.54
CA LEU A 142 1.56 -28.63 0.69
C LEU A 142 2.01 -29.99 1.24
N VAL A 143 2.21 -30.09 2.55
CA VAL A 143 2.56 -31.34 3.23
C VAL A 143 1.44 -32.38 3.07
N GLN A 144 0.17 -31.99 3.25
CA GLN A 144 -0.97 -32.90 3.07
C GLN A 144 -1.07 -33.41 1.63
N ALA A 145 -0.87 -32.53 0.64
CA ALA A 145 -0.87 -32.93 -0.78
C ALA A 145 0.24 -33.93 -1.10
N ALA A 146 1.44 -33.68 -0.61
CA ALA A 146 2.58 -34.62 -0.79
C ALA A 146 2.34 -35.96 -0.09
N ALA A 147 1.89 -35.93 1.15
CA ALA A 147 1.60 -37.13 1.94
C ALA A 147 0.51 -37.98 1.28
N ARG A 148 -0.55 -37.36 0.77
CA ARG A 148 -1.62 -38.04 0.00
C ARG A 148 -1.08 -38.68 -1.27
N GLN A 149 -0.23 -37.99 -2.02
CA GLN A 149 0.38 -38.51 -3.25
C GLN A 149 1.31 -39.70 -2.96
N TRP A 150 2.00 -39.67 -1.82
CA TRP A 150 2.89 -40.72 -1.41
C TRP A 150 2.23 -41.87 -0.61
N GLN A 151 0.98 -41.68 -0.19
CA GLN A 151 0.21 -42.56 0.68
C GLN A 151 0.93 -42.78 2.03
N VAL A 152 1.38 -41.71 2.66
CA VAL A 152 2.08 -41.71 3.95
C VAL A 152 1.41 -40.76 4.95
N ASP A 153 1.77 -40.89 6.22
CA ASP A 153 1.33 -39.96 7.25
C ASP A 153 1.99 -38.57 7.03
N PRO A 154 1.24 -37.48 6.98
CA PRO A 154 1.77 -36.11 6.94
C PRO A 154 2.79 -35.81 8.04
N ALA A 155 2.63 -36.42 9.24
CA ALA A 155 3.57 -36.24 10.35
C ALA A 155 4.98 -36.80 10.04
N GLY A 156 5.11 -37.72 9.07
CA GLY A 156 6.39 -38.24 8.57
C GLY A 156 7.07 -37.32 7.54
N CYS A 157 6.48 -36.17 7.22
CA CYS A 157 6.99 -35.22 6.24
C CYS A 157 7.53 -33.95 6.89
N ALA A 158 8.62 -33.45 6.34
CA ALA A 158 9.22 -32.16 6.67
C ALA A 158 9.23 -31.24 5.44
N THR A 159 9.55 -29.99 5.65
CA THR A 159 9.70 -28.98 4.58
C THR A 159 11.06 -28.29 4.67
N ALA A 160 11.67 -28.01 3.52
CA ALA A 160 12.89 -27.24 3.41
C ALA A 160 13.09 -26.72 1.98
N ASN A 161 13.57 -25.50 1.80
CA ASN A 161 13.96 -24.92 0.52
C ASN A 161 12.89 -25.08 -0.59
N SER A 162 11.63 -24.78 -0.27
CA SER A 162 10.49 -24.92 -1.19
C SER A 162 10.18 -26.36 -1.64
N GLU A 163 10.53 -27.35 -0.81
CA GLU A 163 10.23 -28.75 -1.04
C GLU A 163 9.55 -29.39 0.18
N VAL A 164 8.72 -30.42 -0.08
CA VAL A 164 8.25 -31.36 0.94
C VAL A 164 9.12 -32.64 0.86
N ILE A 165 9.55 -33.14 2.01
CA ILE A 165 10.47 -34.27 2.14
C ILE A 165 9.83 -35.33 3.04
N HIS A 166 9.71 -36.57 2.57
CA HIS A 166 9.31 -37.70 3.42
C HIS A 166 10.54 -38.27 4.13
N ASN A 167 10.58 -38.06 5.45
CA ASN A 167 11.78 -38.36 6.26
C ASN A 167 12.26 -39.82 6.14
N ALA A 168 11.34 -40.80 6.14
CA ALA A 168 11.71 -42.21 6.13
C ALA A 168 12.24 -42.70 4.78
N SER A 169 11.78 -42.15 3.65
CA SER A 169 12.18 -42.61 2.31
C SER A 169 13.08 -41.64 1.56
N GLY A 170 13.25 -40.39 2.04
CA GLY A 170 13.99 -39.34 1.37
C GLY A 170 13.32 -38.81 0.10
N ARG A 171 12.08 -39.24 -0.23
CA ARG A 171 11.33 -38.69 -1.39
C ARG A 171 11.10 -37.22 -1.24
N ARG A 172 11.16 -36.47 -2.36
CA ARG A 172 11.01 -35.03 -2.40
C ARG A 172 10.04 -34.61 -3.47
N LEU A 173 9.25 -33.58 -3.22
CA LEU A 173 8.42 -32.87 -4.20
C LEU A 173 8.55 -31.36 -3.98
N SER A 174 8.80 -30.64 -5.08
CA SER A 174 8.82 -29.19 -5.02
C SER A 174 7.42 -28.61 -4.78
N TYR A 175 7.34 -27.42 -4.22
CA TYR A 175 6.07 -26.71 -4.03
C TYR A 175 5.36 -26.47 -5.37
N GLY A 176 6.10 -26.23 -6.46
CA GLY A 176 5.53 -26.10 -7.80
C GLY A 176 4.85 -27.38 -8.26
N ALA A 177 5.48 -28.54 -8.07
CA ALA A 177 4.88 -29.84 -8.42
C ALA A 177 3.62 -30.15 -7.60
N LEU A 178 3.53 -29.61 -6.38
CA LEU A 178 2.39 -29.79 -5.47
C LEU A 178 1.31 -28.71 -5.62
N ALA A 179 1.55 -27.61 -6.36
CA ALA A 179 0.70 -26.43 -6.38
C ALA A 179 -0.77 -26.76 -6.69
N LEU A 180 -1.02 -27.56 -7.74
CA LEU A 180 -2.38 -27.93 -8.13
C LEU A 180 -3.04 -28.85 -7.10
N ALA A 181 -2.31 -29.87 -6.62
CA ALA A 181 -2.85 -30.81 -5.63
C ALA A 181 -3.16 -30.10 -4.31
N ALA A 182 -2.26 -29.22 -3.84
CA ALA A 182 -2.44 -28.45 -2.63
C ALA A 182 -3.64 -27.48 -2.69
N SER A 183 -4.00 -26.96 -3.87
CA SER A 183 -5.16 -26.10 -4.03
C SER A 183 -6.50 -26.77 -3.71
N SER A 184 -6.53 -28.10 -3.73
CA SER A 184 -7.70 -28.92 -3.40
C SER A 184 -7.72 -29.34 -1.92
N GLU A 185 -6.67 -29.07 -1.15
CA GLU A 185 -6.64 -29.37 0.28
C GLU A 185 -7.43 -28.35 1.08
N VAL A 186 -7.98 -28.80 2.22
CA VAL A 186 -8.69 -27.92 3.15
C VAL A 186 -7.68 -27.29 4.10
N PRO A 187 -7.64 -25.95 4.21
CA PRO A 187 -6.77 -25.30 5.18
C PRO A 187 -7.08 -25.77 6.60
N PRO A 188 -6.10 -26.26 7.36
CA PRO A 188 -6.32 -26.65 8.74
C PRO A 188 -6.67 -25.46 9.60
N LYS A 189 -7.57 -25.65 10.58
CA LYS A 189 -8.05 -24.59 11.47
C LYS A 189 -6.96 -24.08 12.41
N ASP A 190 -6.18 -25.01 12.95
CA ASP A 190 -5.10 -24.73 13.89
C ASP A 190 -3.80 -25.35 13.36
N VAL A 191 -2.85 -24.49 13.06
CA VAL A 191 -1.52 -24.91 12.60
C VAL A 191 -0.49 -24.39 13.57
N PRO A 192 0.39 -25.22 14.11
CA PRO A 192 1.47 -24.77 14.96
C PRO A 192 2.42 -23.87 14.16
N LEU A 193 2.75 -22.73 14.73
CA LEU A 193 3.79 -21.85 14.19
C LEU A 193 5.16 -22.40 14.60
N LYS A 194 6.18 -22.12 13.80
CA LYS A 194 7.56 -22.43 14.17
C LYS A 194 7.94 -21.80 15.51
N ASP A 195 8.71 -22.49 16.29
CA ASP A 195 9.33 -21.90 17.48
C ASP A 195 10.41 -20.89 17.05
N PRO A 196 10.57 -19.78 17.76
CA PRO A 196 11.65 -18.84 17.47
C PRO A 196 13.06 -19.45 17.51
N GLY A 197 13.26 -20.52 18.24
CA GLY A 197 14.52 -21.28 18.27
C GLY A 197 14.86 -21.96 16.94
N ASP A 198 13.83 -22.24 16.12
CA ASP A 198 13.97 -22.94 14.83
C ASP A 198 14.09 -21.98 13.64
N PHE A 199 14.13 -20.65 13.88
CA PHE A 199 14.23 -19.68 12.81
C PHE A 199 15.56 -19.73 12.07
N VAL A 200 15.48 -19.82 10.75
CA VAL A 200 16.65 -19.86 9.85
C VAL A 200 16.83 -18.56 9.07
N LEU A 201 15.76 -17.80 8.85
CA LEU A 201 15.75 -16.51 8.13
C LEU A 201 15.56 -15.32 9.06
N ILE A 202 14.58 -15.39 9.95
CA ILE A 202 14.27 -14.31 10.87
C ILE A 202 15.42 -14.10 11.85
N GLY A 203 15.84 -12.86 12.04
CA GLY A 203 17.00 -12.51 12.87
C GLY A 203 18.35 -12.66 12.18
N LYS A 204 18.38 -13.04 10.89
CA LYS A 204 19.63 -13.12 10.11
C LYS A 204 19.82 -11.85 9.28
N PRO A 205 21.07 -11.43 9.02
CA PRO A 205 21.40 -10.24 8.23
C PRO A 205 21.25 -10.50 6.73
N LEU A 206 20.01 -10.64 6.24
CA LEU A 206 19.76 -10.84 4.81
C LEU A 206 19.89 -9.53 4.03
N LYS A 207 20.34 -9.64 2.77
CA LYS A 207 20.34 -8.52 1.84
C LYS A 207 18.89 -8.16 1.47
N ARG A 208 18.64 -6.88 1.29
CA ARG A 208 17.31 -6.40 0.87
C ARG A 208 16.98 -6.89 -0.53
N LEU A 209 15.73 -7.36 -0.71
CA LEU A 209 15.23 -7.84 -2.00
C LEU A 209 15.14 -6.73 -3.06
N ASP A 210 14.89 -5.50 -2.65
CA ASP A 210 14.66 -4.35 -3.51
C ASP A 210 15.94 -3.54 -3.85
N THR A 211 17.07 -3.81 -3.20
CA THR A 211 18.32 -3.07 -3.44
C THR A 211 18.85 -3.22 -4.87
N PRO A 212 18.88 -4.42 -5.50
CA PRO A 212 19.43 -4.55 -6.84
C PRO A 212 18.76 -3.62 -7.85
N ASP A 213 17.43 -3.55 -7.84
CA ASP A 213 16.68 -2.70 -8.78
C ASP A 213 16.83 -1.21 -8.47
N LYS A 214 16.98 -0.86 -7.21
CA LYS A 214 17.21 0.54 -6.79
C LYS A 214 18.57 1.09 -7.20
N VAL A 215 19.61 0.27 -7.24
CA VAL A 215 20.96 0.73 -7.57
C VAL A 215 21.31 0.61 -9.06
N ASN A 216 20.51 -0.08 -9.85
CA ASN A 216 20.72 -0.25 -11.29
C ASN A 216 19.71 0.53 -12.16
N GLY A 217 18.83 1.33 -11.54
CA GLY A 217 17.83 2.15 -12.22
C GLY A 217 16.61 1.39 -12.74
N LYS A 218 16.36 0.15 -12.30
CA LYS A 218 15.19 -0.64 -12.68
C LYS A 218 13.98 -0.42 -11.76
N ALA A 219 14.21 0.09 -10.56
CA ALA A 219 13.13 0.40 -9.63
C ALA A 219 12.23 1.49 -10.21
N VAL A 220 10.92 1.25 -10.20
CA VAL A 220 9.91 2.17 -10.74
C VAL A 220 9.17 2.83 -9.59
N TYR A 221 9.28 4.14 -9.52
CA TYR A 221 8.58 4.99 -8.55
C TYR A 221 7.34 5.61 -9.19
N GLY A 222 6.49 6.24 -8.39
CA GLY A 222 5.30 6.92 -8.91
C GLY A 222 5.63 7.98 -9.96
N ILE A 223 6.73 8.72 -9.77
CA ILE A 223 7.19 9.76 -10.70
C ILE A 223 7.69 9.20 -12.05
N ASP A 224 8.04 7.92 -12.10
CA ASP A 224 8.52 7.24 -13.31
C ASP A 224 7.39 6.65 -14.16
N ALA A 225 6.13 6.76 -13.70
CA ALA A 225 4.98 6.32 -14.47
C ALA A 225 4.88 7.10 -15.78
N PHE A 226 4.91 6.39 -16.89
CA PHE A 226 4.86 6.97 -18.23
C PHE A 226 3.83 6.25 -19.10
N LEU A 227 2.97 7.01 -19.76
CA LEU A 227 1.96 6.53 -20.70
C LEU A 227 2.15 7.19 -22.06
N PRO A 228 1.74 6.52 -23.16
CA PRO A 228 1.73 7.15 -24.48
C PRO A 228 0.90 8.44 -24.46
N ASP A 229 1.39 9.47 -25.14
CA ASP A 229 0.76 10.79 -25.30
C ASP A 229 0.52 11.57 -23.98
N MET A 230 1.14 11.13 -22.88
CA MET A 230 1.01 11.74 -21.56
C MET A 230 1.40 13.21 -21.57
N LYS A 231 0.62 14.04 -20.88
CA LYS A 231 0.93 15.44 -20.57
C LYS A 231 1.44 15.55 -19.13
N PHE A 232 2.17 16.63 -18.90
CA PHE A 232 2.75 16.92 -17.58
C PHE A 232 2.09 18.17 -17.01
N ALA A 233 1.65 18.07 -15.78
CA ALA A 233 1.08 19.19 -15.06
C ALA A 233 1.87 19.51 -13.80
N THR A 234 2.07 20.80 -13.55
CA THR A 234 2.48 21.29 -12.24
C THR A 234 1.52 22.39 -11.80
N LEU A 235 1.46 22.68 -10.51
CA LEU A 235 0.42 23.54 -9.97
C LEU A 235 0.96 24.51 -8.92
N ARG A 236 0.19 25.58 -8.70
CA ARG A 236 0.33 26.51 -7.61
C ARG A 236 -0.96 26.52 -6.81
N LYS A 237 -0.86 26.26 -5.52
CA LYS A 237 -1.98 26.37 -4.56
C LYS A 237 -1.91 27.70 -3.82
N CYS A 238 -3.02 28.14 -3.25
CA CYS A 238 -3.00 29.25 -2.31
C CYS A 238 -2.03 28.93 -1.16
N PRO A 239 -1.14 29.86 -0.80
CA PRO A 239 -0.20 29.64 0.30
C PRO A 239 -0.89 29.56 1.66
N VAL A 240 -2.11 30.06 1.78
CA VAL A 240 -2.93 30.02 3.00
C VAL A 240 -3.95 28.89 2.89
N PHE A 241 -4.01 28.02 3.92
CA PHE A 241 -4.99 26.94 3.98
C PHE A 241 -6.43 27.47 3.98
N GLY A 242 -7.24 26.96 3.06
CA GLY A 242 -8.64 27.38 2.86
C GLY A 242 -8.80 28.59 1.95
N GLY A 243 -7.70 29.16 1.47
CA GLY A 243 -7.75 30.25 0.49
C GLY A 243 -8.15 29.77 -0.91
N LYS A 244 -8.58 30.72 -1.75
CA LYS A 244 -9.12 30.48 -3.09
C LYS A 244 -8.44 31.35 -4.14
N VAL A 245 -8.58 30.97 -5.39
CA VAL A 245 -8.16 31.76 -6.53
C VAL A 245 -9.14 32.92 -6.69
N ALA A 246 -8.68 34.17 -6.59
CA ALA A 246 -9.48 35.37 -6.86
C ALA A 246 -9.37 35.78 -8.34
N LYS A 247 -8.14 35.84 -8.89
CA LYS A 247 -7.89 36.21 -10.27
C LYS A 247 -6.60 35.58 -10.79
N VAL A 248 -6.54 35.31 -12.09
CA VAL A 248 -5.36 34.76 -12.77
C VAL A 248 -5.06 35.59 -14.01
N ASP A 249 -3.81 36.05 -14.15
CA ASP A 249 -3.25 36.47 -15.42
C ASP A 249 -2.30 35.39 -15.92
N ASP A 250 -2.70 34.72 -16.98
CA ASP A 250 -1.97 33.61 -17.62
C ASP A 250 -1.35 34.03 -18.98
N SER A 251 -1.39 35.28 -19.33
CA SER A 251 -0.97 35.82 -20.62
C SER A 251 0.50 35.51 -20.96
N ALA A 252 1.38 35.58 -19.97
CA ALA A 252 2.79 35.22 -20.12
C ALA A 252 3.00 33.71 -20.20
N ALA A 253 2.27 32.94 -19.40
CA ALA A 253 2.38 31.49 -19.35
C ALA A 253 1.97 30.84 -20.69
N ARG A 254 0.92 31.34 -21.34
CA ARG A 254 0.44 30.85 -22.65
C ARG A 254 1.45 31.03 -23.77
N LYS A 255 2.41 31.96 -23.66
CA LYS A 255 3.45 32.21 -24.67
C LYS A 255 4.63 31.24 -24.57
N ILE A 256 4.71 30.44 -23.53
CA ILE A 256 5.84 29.52 -23.29
C ILE A 256 5.70 28.30 -24.22
N PRO A 257 6.69 28.01 -25.05
CA PRO A 257 6.67 26.83 -25.91
C PRO A 257 6.48 25.54 -25.11
N GLY A 258 5.56 24.70 -25.58
CA GLY A 258 5.22 23.44 -24.94
C GLY A 258 4.17 23.54 -23.82
N VAL A 259 3.72 24.72 -23.44
CA VAL A 259 2.52 24.90 -22.61
C VAL A 259 1.28 24.65 -23.47
N ARG A 260 0.37 23.81 -22.98
CA ARG A 260 -0.83 23.37 -23.73
C ARG A 260 -2.10 23.90 -23.12
N LYS A 261 -2.20 23.93 -21.80
CA LYS A 261 -3.44 24.36 -21.12
C LYS A 261 -3.13 24.98 -19.76
N ILE A 262 -3.93 25.96 -19.39
CA ILE A 262 -4.00 26.48 -18.02
C ILE A 262 -5.33 25.99 -17.44
N VAL A 263 -5.28 25.34 -16.30
CA VAL A 263 -6.44 24.82 -15.56
C VAL A 263 -6.58 25.64 -14.29
N VAL A 264 -7.68 26.35 -14.17
CA VAL A 264 -8.01 27.14 -12.98
C VAL A 264 -9.09 26.41 -12.20
N LEU A 265 -8.78 26.06 -10.98
CA LEU A 265 -9.70 25.46 -10.01
C LEU A 265 -9.90 26.46 -8.85
N ASP A 266 -10.82 26.16 -7.96
CA ASP A 266 -11.18 27.04 -6.85
C ASP A 266 -10.01 27.32 -5.87
N ASP A 267 -9.12 26.33 -5.67
CA ASP A 267 -8.02 26.34 -4.70
C ASP A 267 -6.61 26.29 -5.31
N LEU A 268 -6.52 26.12 -6.63
CA LEU A 268 -5.24 25.99 -7.34
C LEU A 268 -5.31 26.42 -8.81
N VAL A 269 -4.14 26.74 -9.35
CA VAL A 269 -3.95 26.92 -10.80
C VAL A 269 -2.88 25.94 -11.27
N ALA A 270 -3.18 25.16 -12.30
CA ALA A 270 -2.24 24.24 -12.92
C ALA A 270 -1.90 24.63 -14.34
N VAL A 271 -0.66 24.36 -14.74
CA VAL A 271 -0.19 24.47 -16.12
C VAL A 271 0.13 23.08 -16.65
N VAL A 272 -0.48 22.75 -17.78
CA VAL A 272 -0.28 21.49 -18.49
C VAL A 272 0.63 21.73 -19.69
N GLY A 273 1.67 20.91 -19.83
CA GLY A 273 2.64 21.03 -20.90
C GLY A 273 3.05 19.67 -21.49
N ASP A 274 3.77 19.70 -22.60
CA ASP A 274 4.29 18.50 -23.27
C ASP A 274 5.38 17.79 -22.46
N HIS A 275 6.01 18.51 -21.55
CA HIS A 275 6.99 18.01 -20.60
C HIS A 275 7.01 18.85 -19.34
N MET A 276 7.51 18.30 -18.24
CA MET A 276 7.50 18.93 -16.91
C MET A 276 8.15 20.32 -16.90
N TRP A 277 9.23 20.53 -17.68
CA TRP A 277 9.92 21.82 -17.70
C TRP A 277 9.08 22.93 -18.33
N ALA A 278 8.29 22.63 -19.37
CA ALA A 278 7.35 23.60 -19.95
C ALA A 278 6.23 23.96 -18.96
N ALA A 279 5.67 22.93 -18.30
CA ALA A 279 4.65 23.13 -17.26
C ALA A 279 5.19 23.99 -16.09
N LYS A 280 6.42 23.72 -15.63
CA LYS A 280 7.08 24.46 -14.55
C LYS A 280 7.29 25.91 -14.91
N LYS A 281 7.90 26.21 -16.08
CA LYS A 281 8.06 27.57 -16.56
C LYS A 281 6.71 28.31 -16.68
N GLY A 282 5.68 27.57 -17.13
CA GLY A 282 4.33 28.11 -17.22
C GLY A 282 3.79 28.54 -15.87
N VAL A 283 3.90 27.68 -14.84
CA VAL A 283 3.47 28.05 -13.48
C VAL A 283 4.27 29.23 -12.91
N ASP A 284 5.57 29.27 -13.17
CA ASP A 284 6.42 30.37 -12.69
C ASP A 284 6.04 31.72 -13.34
N ALA A 285 5.49 31.71 -14.56
CA ALA A 285 5.04 32.89 -15.30
C ALA A 285 3.59 33.32 -14.98
N LEU A 286 2.83 32.56 -14.19
CA LEU A 286 1.50 32.93 -13.75
C LEU A 286 1.54 34.07 -12.72
N VAL A 287 0.64 35.03 -12.87
CA VAL A 287 0.31 35.97 -11.81
C VAL A 287 -1.05 35.59 -11.23
N VAL A 288 -1.08 35.20 -9.96
CA VAL A 288 -2.29 34.75 -9.29
C VAL A 288 -2.57 35.63 -8.08
N GLU A 289 -3.76 36.24 -8.07
CA GLU A 289 -4.30 36.92 -6.91
C GLU A 289 -5.11 35.90 -6.09
N TRP A 290 -4.86 35.82 -4.79
CA TRP A 290 -5.53 34.92 -3.88
C TRP A 290 -6.48 35.61 -2.95
N ASP A 291 -7.66 35.06 -2.74
CA ASP A 291 -8.47 35.31 -1.56
C ASP A 291 -7.97 34.35 -0.46
N GLU A 292 -7.22 34.88 0.48
CA GLU A 292 -6.58 34.09 1.53
C GLU A 292 -7.58 33.57 2.60
N GLY A 293 -8.81 34.13 2.61
CA GLY A 293 -9.88 33.66 3.47
C GLY A 293 -9.64 33.91 4.98
N PRO A 294 -10.36 33.19 5.86
CA PRO A 294 -10.34 33.47 7.30
C PRO A 294 -8.99 33.19 7.98
N ASN A 295 -8.14 32.38 7.37
CA ASN A 295 -6.85 31.99 7.94
C ASN A 295 -5.70 32.94 7.55
N ALA A 296 -5.97 34.00 6.79
CA ALA A 296 -4.96 34.95 6.30
C ALA A 296 -4.05 35.54 7.37
N ARG A 297 -4.55 35.66 8.60
CA ARG A 297 -3.83 36.30 9.71
C ARG A 297 -3.31 35.31 10.75
N VAL A 298 -3.56 33.98 10.57
CA VAL A 298 -3.10 32.95 11.51
C VAL A 298 -1.58 32.81 11.41
N SER A 299 -0.91 33.04 12.52
CA SER A 299 0.55 32.92 12.66
C SER A 299 0.94 31.69 13.50
N SER A 300 2.21 31.26 13.41
CA SER A 300 2.75 30.22 14.30
C SER A 300 2.60 30.60 15.77
N LYS A 301 2.68 31.89 16.11
CA LYS A 301 2.48 32.35 17.49
C LYS A 301 1.05 32.09 17.98
N ASP A 302 0.05 32.32 17.13
CA ASP A 302 -1.35 32.06 17.49
C ASP A 302 -1.56 30.56 17.73
N ILE A 303 -1.03 29.69 16.83
CA ILE A 303 -1.09 28.25 17.00
C ILE A 303 -0.42 27.79 18.31
N TRP A 304 0.76 28.33 18.66
CA TRP A 304 1.44 28.01 19.91
C TRP A 304 0.64 28.46 21.13
N ASN A 305 0.04 29.64 21.09
CA ASN A 305 -0.81 30.13 22.17
C ASN A 305 -2.03 29.22 22.38
N ASP A 306 -2.69 28.79 21.29
CA ASP A 306 -3.83 27.87 21.35
C ASP A 306 -3.43 26.50 21.90
N LEU A 307 -2.28 25.95 21.49
CA LEU A 307 -1.76 24.67 22.00
C LEU A 307 -1.44 24.76 23.49
N ARG A 308 -0.80 25.84 23.95
CA ARG A 308 -0.55 26.06 25.39
C ARG A 308 -1.85 26.18 26.17
N ALA A 309 -2.80 26.99 25.70
CA ALA A 309 -4.10 27.12 26.35
C ALA A 309 -4.89 25.80 26.38
N ALA A 310 -4.73 24.94 25.37
CA ALA A 310 -5.35 23.62 25.35
C ALA A 310 -4.66 22.64 26.30
N SER A 311 -3.34 22.74 26.52
CA SER A 311 -2.59 21.86 27.42
C SER A 311 -2.93 22.06 28.90
N GLU A 312 -3.53 23.20 29.27
CA GLU A 312 -4.01 23.49 30.63
C GLU A 312 -5.38 22.84 30.95
N LYS A 313 -6.00 22.19 29.95
CA LYS A 313 -7.33 21.56 30.10
C LYS A 313 -7.23 20.05 30.06
N ASP A 314 -8.15 19.40 30.79
CA ASP A 314 -8.28 17.95 30.71
C ASP A 314 -8.64 17.52 29.27
N GLY A 315 -7.84 16.61 28.74
CA GLY A 315 -8.05 16.02 27.42
C GLY A 315 -8.77 14.66 27.50
N ALA A 316 -9.01 14.07 26.33
CA ALA A 316 -9.50 12.69 26.25
C ALA A 316 -8.47 11.71 26.80
N VAL A 317 -8.91 10.76 27.62
CA VAL A 317 -8.03 9.74 28.20
C VAL A 317 -7.67 8.71 27.12
N ALA A 318 -6.45 8.79 26.59
CA ALA A 318 -5.96 7.85 25.62
C ALA A 318 -5.59 6.48 26.23
N LYS A 319 -5.06 6.49 27.46
CA LYS A 319 -4.68 5.28 28.20
C LYS A 319 -4.64 5.60 29.70
N SER A 320 -5.16 4.71 30.54
CA SER A 320 -5.10 4.81 31.97
C SER A 320 -4.50 3.54 32.58
N VAL A 321 -3.36 3.65 33.25
CA VAL A 321 -2.67 2.55 33.95
C VAL A 321 -2.13 3.08 35.24
N GLY A 322 -2.52 2.44 36.35
CA GLY A 322 -2.13 2.89 37.70
C GLY A 322 -2.85 4.17 38.16
N ASP A 323 -2.26 4.89 39.11
CA ASP A 323 -2.76 6.15 39.65
C ASP A 323 -1.73 7.26 39.46
N ILE A 324 -1.96 8.08 38.43
CA ILE A 324 -1.07 9.20 38.06
C ILE A 324 -0.99 10.24 39.16
N LYS A 325 -2.12 10.55 39.81
CA LYS A 325 -2.14 11.57 40.86
C LYS A 325 -1.27 11.16 42.08
N LYS A 326 -1.36 9.88 42.46
CA LYS A 326 -0.52 9.32 43.52
C LYS A 326 0.96 9.29 43.07
N GLY A 327 1.24 8.90 41.84
CA GLY A 327 2.61 8.87 41.30
C GLY A 327 3.26 10.26 41.26
N LEU A 328 2.54 11.30 40.87
CA LEU A 328 3.03 12.68 40.80
C LEU A 328 3.17 13.34 42.20
N ALA A 329 2.51 12.79 43.20
CA ALA A 329 2.62 13.28 44.60
C ALA A 329 3.86 12.74 45.32
N THR A 330 4.60 11.80 44.74
CA THR A 330 5.74 11.13 45.37
C THR A 330 6.99 11.24 44.47
N GLY A 331 8.13 11.60 45.09
CA GLY A 331 9.42 11.72 44.38
C GLY A 331 9.69 13.08 43.77
N ASP A 332 10.82 13.19 43.10
CA ASP A 332 11.24 14.40 42.40
C ASP A 332 10.48 14.56 41.07
N ARG A 333 10.09 15.78 40.74
CA ARG A 333 9.36 16.11 39.52
C ARG A 333 10.26 16.86 38.57
N LEU A 334 10.33 16.35 37.31
CA LEU A 334 10.96 17.03 36.20
C LEU A 334 9.89 17.46 35.19
N GLU A 335 9.88 18.75 34.83
CA GLU A 335 9.00 19.32 33.84
C GLU A 335 9.80 19.91 32.70
N ALA A 336 9.40 19.62 31.45
CA ALA A 336 10.00 20.19 30.26
C ALA A 336 8.93 20.37 29.14
N ALA A 337 9.00 21.49 28.43
CA ALA A 337 8.22 21.74 27.24
C ALA A 337 9.14 21.70 26.01
N TYR A 338 8.70 20.98 24.98
CA TYR A 338 9.42 20.87 23.72
C TYR A 338 8.55 21.46 22.60
N GLU A 339 9.07 22.45 21.89
CA GLU A 339 8.41 23.11 20.77
C GLU A 339 9.13 22.78 19.47
N LEU A 340 8.41 22.28 18.47
CA LEU A 340 8.92 21.89 17.17
C LEU A 340 8.20 22.70 16.08
N PRO A 341 8.90 23.27 15.10
CA PRO A 341 8.25 23.98 13.99
C PRO A 341 7.51 23.01 13.09
N PHE A 342 6.50 23.53 12.35
CA PHE A 342 5.86 22.80 11.26
C PHE A 342 6.81 22.76 10.06
N LEU A 343 7.27 21.55 9.70
CA LEU A 343 8.20 21.32 8.61
C LEU A 343 7.52 20.53 7.48
N ALA A 344 7.91 20.82 6.24
CA ALA A 344 7.57 19.96 5.12
C ALA A 344 8.25 18.59 5.28
N HIS A 345 7.55 17.51 4.89
CA HIS A 345 8.11 16.14 4.95
C HIS A 345 9.31 15.94 4.02
N ALA A 346 9.43 16.78 2.97
CA ALA A 346 10.56 16.85 2.03
C ALA A 346 11.04 15.48 1.52
N THR A 347 10.11 14.67 1.05
CA THR A 347 10.42 13.38 0.43
C THR A 347 11.29 13.58 -0.81
N MET A 348 12.31 12.72 -1.02
CA MET A 348 13.22 12.82 -2.19
C MET A 348 12.45 12.68 -3.50
N GLU A 349 11.47 11.79 -3.56
CA GLU A 349 10.47 11.78 -4.62
C GLU A 349 9.35 12.78 -4.26
N PRO A 350 9.20 13.89 -5.01
CA PRO A 350 8.09 14.82 -4.81
C PRO A 350 6.74 14.11 -4.92
N VAL A 351 5.72 14.64 -4.25
CA VAL A 351 4.35 14.10 -4.39
C VAL A 351 3.91 14.21 -5.84
N ASN A 352 3.43 13.11 -6.39
CA ASN A 352 3.04 12.97 -7.79
C ASN A 352 1.91 11.97 -7.96
N ALA A 353 1.21 12.05 -9.07
CA ALA A 353 0.27 11.04 -9.52
C ALA A 353 0.12 11.15 -11.05
N THR A 354 0.07 10.03 -11.73
CA THR A 354 -0.33 9.96 -13.13
C THR A 354 -1.77 9.45 -13.20
N VAL A 355 -2.60 10.09 -14.00
CA VAL A 355 -4.04 9.80 -14.09
C VAL A 355 -4.43 9.69 -15.55
N HIS A 356 -5.15 8.62 -15.89
CA HIS A 356 -5.85 8.49 -17.15
C HIS A 356 -7.35 8.39 -16.87
N LEU A 357 -8.05 9.51 -17.07
CA LEU A 357 -9.49 9.59 -16.86
C LEU A 357 -10.21 9.37 -18.19
N LYS A 358 -11.08 8.38 -18.24
CA LYS A 358 -11.98 8.06 -19.34
C LYS A 358 -13.43 8.33 -18.92
N PRO A 359 -14.39 8.34 -19.83
CA PRO A 359 -15.79 8.61 -19.49
C PRO A 359 -16.38 7.66 -18.44
N ASP A 360 -15.92 6.41 -18.40
CA ASP A 360 -16.47 5.33 -17.57
C ASP A 360 -15.44 4.68 -16.62
N SER A 361 -14.21 5.17 -16.60
CA SER A 361 -13.13 4.60 -15.79
C SER A 361 -12.03 5.61 -15.48
N CYS A 362 -11.30 5.37 -14.40
CA CYS A 362 -10.15 6.16 -14.00
C CYS A 362 -9.01 5.24 -13.59
N GLU A 363 -7.86 5.43 -14.18
CA GLU A 363 -6.64 4.73 -13.82
C GLU A 363 -5.66 5.71 -13.16
N VAL A 364 -5.09 5.32 -12.03
CA VAL A 364 -4.16 6.14 -11.24
C VAL A 364 -2.87 5.35 -11.01
N TRP A 365 -1.72 5.94 -11.29
CA TRP A 365 -0.38 5.43 -10.95
C TRP A 365 0.26 6.38 -9.96
N THR A 366 0.62 5.88 -8.79
CA THR A 366 1.19 6.70 -7.71
C THR A 366 1.91 5.86 -6.68
N GLY A 367 2.83 6.45 -5.95
CA GLY A 367 3.35 5.89 -4.70
C GLY A 367 2.56 6.45 -3.52
N THR A 368 1.74 5.62 -2.87
CA THR A 368 0.92 6.02 -1.72
C THR A 368 1.07 5.10 -0.52
N GLN A 369 0.85 5.62 0.67
CA GLN A 369 0.80 4.83 1.91
C GLN A 369 -0.61 4.32 2.22
N ILE A 370 -1.66 4.72 1.44
CA ILE A 370 -3.07 4.44 1.75
C ILE A 370 -3.91 4.23 0.48
N MET A 371 -3.79 3.05 -0.12
CA MET A 371 -4.35 2.75 -1.44
C MET A 371 -5.87 2.85 -1.49
N THR A 372 -6.59 2.32 -0.51
CA THR A 372 -8.06 2.29 -0.51
C THR A 372 -8.66 3.68 -0.41
N ARG A 373 -8.05 4.57 0.38
CA ARG A 373 -8.46 5.97 0.45
C ARG A 373 -8.13 6.74 -0.83
N VAL A 374 -6.98 6.46 -1.45
CA VAL A 374 -6.65 7.02 -2.76
C VAL A 374 -7.69 6.60 -3.79
N GLN A 375 -8.08 5.33 -3.83
CA GLN A 375 -9.11 4.84 -4.74
C GLN A 375 -10.46 5.56 -4.53
N SER A 376 -10.92 5.64 -3.28
CA SER A 376 -12.20 6.26 -2.94
C SER A 376 -12.22 7.77 -3.23
N GLU A 377 -11.15 8.49 -2.91
CA GLU A 377 -11.07 9.93 -3.16
C GLU A 377 -10.88 10.25 -4.66
N ALA A 378 -10.15 9.41 -5.41
CA ALA A 378 -10.07 9.50 -6.87
C ALA A 378 -11.44 9.29 -7.51
N ALA A 379 -12.21 8.29 -7.04
CA ALA A 379 -13.58 8.02 -7.49
C ALA A 379 -14.51 9.23 -7.28
N LYS A 380 -14.50 9.80 -6.07
CA LYS A 380 -15.26 11.02 -5.76
C LYS A 380 -14.85 12.19 -6.68
N ALA A 381 -13.56 12.42 -6.84
CA ALA A 381 -13.04 13.49 -7.68
C ALA A 381 -13.41 13.30 -9.17
N ALA A 382 -13.36 12.06 -9.65
CA ALA A 382 -13.76 11.69 -11.01
C ALA A 382 -15.29 11.78 -11.22
N GLY A 383 -16.09 11.54 -10.18
CA GLY A 383 -17.53 11.36 -10.26
C GLY A 383 -17.92 9.95 -10.75
N LEU A 384 -17.10 8.95 -10.41
CA LEU A 384 -17.27 7.57 -10.81
C LEU A 384 -17.51 6.66 -9.60
N PRO A 385 -18.16 5.50 -9.78
CA PRO A 385 -18.18 4.45 -8.79
C PRO A 385 -16.76 3.95 -8.46
N VAL A 386 -16.52 3.52 -7.21
CA VAL A 386 -15.17 3.11 -6.73
C VAL A 386 -14.60 1.95 -7.55
N GLU A 387 -15.44 1.01 -7.95
CA GLU A 387 -15.07 -0.15 -8.77
C GLU A 387 -14.63 0.20 -10.20
N LYS A 388 -14.87 1.43 -10.64
CA LYS A 388 -14.40 1.97 -11.92
C LYS A 388 -13.04 2.69 -11.81
N VAL A 389 -12.46 2.69 -10.62
CA VAL A 389 -11.16 3.31 -10.37
C VAL A 389 -10.11 2.23 -10.06
N THR A 390 -9.05 2.20 -10.85
CA THR A 390 -7.89 1.34 -10.63
C THR A 390 -6.74 2.15 -10.06
N VAL A 391 -6.11 1.66 -8.99
CA VAL A 391 -4.91 2.26 -8.42
C VAL A 391 -3.73 1.31 -8.63
N ASN A 392 -2.75 1.76 -9.39
CA ASN A 392 -1.50 1.08 -9.67
C ASN A 392 -0.45 1.60 -8.69
N GLN A 393 -0.13 0.81 -7.68
CA GLN A 393 0.86 1.14 -6.66
C GLN A 393 2.27 1.04 -7.21
N HIS A 394 3.07 2.07 -7.01
CA HIS A 394 4.51 2.10 -7.26
C HIS A 394 5.31 2.18 -5.96
N LEU A 395 6.63 2.00 -6.06
CA LEU A 395 7.54 2.30 -4.97
C LEU A 395 7.44 3.79 -4.58
N LEU A 396 7.68 4.08 -3.32
CA LEU A 396 7.71 5.44 -2.82
C LEU A 396 9.15 5.87 -2.55
N GLY A 397 9.55 7.00 -3.10
CA GLY A 397 10.83 7.67 -2.80
C GLY A 397 10.76 8.47 -1.50
N GLY A 398 10.32 7.82 -0.42
CA GLY A 398 10.00 8.42 0.86
C GLY A 398 8.51 8.71 1.03
N GLY A 399 8.05 8.74 2.28
CA GLY A 399 6.65 9.05 2.62
C GLY A 399 6.54 9.92 3.85
N PHE A 400 7.13 9.48 4.97
CA PHE A 400 7.15 10.16 6.28
C PHE A 400 5.76 10.57 6.79
N GLY A 401 4.69 9.89 6.31
CA GLY A 401 3.31 10.26 6.58
C GLY A 401 2.67 11.17 5.53
N ARG A 402 3.43 11.91 4.71
CA ARG A 402 2.88 12.83 3.69
C ARG A 402 2.02 12.11 2.65
N LYS A 403 2.40 10.90 2.26
CA LYS A 403 1.69 10.12 1.25
C LYS A 403 0.54 9.27 1.83
N LEU A 404 0.13 9.52 3.09
CA LEU A 404 -1.16 9.11 3.66
C LEU A 404 -2.31 10.03 3.23
N GLU A 405 -2.00 11.23 2.75
CA GLU A 405 -3.01 12.16 2.22
C GLU A 405 -3.13 11.99 0.71
N PRO A 406 -4.35 11.78 0.19
CA PRO A 406 -4.59 11.55 -1.25
C PRO A 406 -4.71 12.85 -2.06
N ASP A 407 -4.43 14.02 -1.47
CA ASP A 407 -4.65 15.33 -2.08
C ASP A 407 -3.95 15.54 -3.42
N MET A 408 -2.76 14.92 -3.62
CA MET A 408 -2.06 14.96 -4.91
C MET A 408 -2.85 14.19 -5.99
N VAL A 409 -3.47 13.06 -5.65
CA VAL A 409 -4.29 12.30 -6.59
C VAL A 409 -5.58 13.03 -6.90
N VAL A 410 -6.24 13.59 -5.89
CA VAL A 410 -7.45 14.42 -6.06
C VAL A 410 -7.18 15.59 -6.99
N ALA A 411 -6.05 16.30 -6.79
CA ALA A 411 -5.66 17.41 -7.66
C ALA A 411 -5.41 16.93 -9.11
N ALA A 412 -4.70 15.80 -9.29
CA ALA A 412 -4.42 15.24 -10.60
C ALA A 412 -5.71 14.83 -11.33
N VAL A 413 -6.67 14.18 -10.66
CA VAL A 413 -7.97 13.81 -11.25
C VAL A 413 -8.78 15.05 -11.63
N ARG A 414 -8.81 16.08 -10.78
CA ARG A 414 -9.49 17.35 -11.07
C ARG A 414 -8.90 18.07 -12.29
N ILE A 415 -7.58 18.01 -12.45
CA ILE A 415 -6.89 18.55 -13.64
C ILE A 415 -7.22 17.69 -14.86
N ALA A 416 -7.16 16.36 -14.75
CA ALA A 416 -7.43 15.42 -15.84
C ALA A 416 -8.84 15.58 -16.43
N LYS A 417 -9.84 16.01 -15.64
CA LYS A 417 -11.18 16.35 -16.15
C LYS A 417 -11.19 17.43 -17.25
N GLN A 418 -10.13 18.18 -17.35
CA GLN A 418 -10.02 19.29 -18.30
C GLN A 418 -8.96 19.04 -19.38
N VAL A 419 -8.36 17.84 -19.42
CA VAL A 419 -7.28 17.46 -20.33
C VAL A 419 -7.67 16.18 -21.05
N ASP A 420 -7.40 16.11 -22.35
CA ASP A 420 -7.58 14.89 -23.12
C ASP A 420 -6.35 14.00 -22.97
N GLY A 421 -6.57 12.71 -22.70
CA GLY A 421 -5.52 11.71 -22.49
C GLY A 421 -4.92 11.72 -21.07
N PRO A 422 -3.84 10.97 -20.88
CA PRO A 422 -3.20 10.86 -19.58
C PRO A 422 -2.34 12.08 -19.24
#